data_7c95995df12b5670d75e7f2798b604a5
#
_entry.id   7c95995df12b5670d75e7f2798b604a5
#
_cell.length_a   1.000
_cell.length_b   1.000
_cell.length_c   1.000
_cell.angle_alpha   90.00
_cell.angle_beta   90.00
_cell.angle_gamma   90.00
#
_symmetry.space_group_name_H-M   'P 1'
#
loop_
_entity.id
_entity.type
_entity.pdbx_description
1 polymer ?
#
loop_
_entity_poly.entity_id
_entity_poly.type
_entity_poly.pdbx_seq_one_letter_code
_entity_poly.pdbx_strand_id
1 'polypeptide(L)'
;MAWSQQENALWLATSQSRKLDKGGVVYRLDPVTLEITQAIHNDLKPFGATINAATQTLWFGNTINSAVTAIDAKTGDVKGRLVLDERKRTEEVRPLQPRELVADSATNTIYISGVGKESAIWVVDGETIKLKTTIENTGKMSTGLALDSKAQRLYTTNADGEFITIDTASNKILSRKKLLDDGKEHFFINLSLDTAGHRAFITDSKATEVLVVDTRNGNILAKIAAPASLAVLYNPTRNEAYVTHRQAGQVSVIDAKTYNVVKTFDTPTYPNSLALSADGKTLYVSVKQKSTREQEATQPDDVIRIAL
;
A
#
# COMPACT_ATOMS: atom_id res chain seq x y z
N MET A 1 3.18 2.81 5.66
CA MET A 1 3.56 2.29 7.02
C MET A 1 3.71 0.79 6.96
N ALA A 2 4.54 0.22 7.82
CA ALA A 2 4.68 -1.22 7.99
C ALA A 2 4.75 -1.58 9.48
N TRP A 3 4.11 -2.67 9.87
CA TRP A 3 4.12 -3.18 11.24
C TRP A 3 5.10 -4.34 11.36
N SER A 4 6.01 -4.26 12.31
CA SER A 4 6.89 -5.36 12.70
C SER A 4 6.33 -6.04 13.95
N GLN A 5 5.83 -7.26 13.79
CA GLN A 5 5.35 -8.04 14.91
C GLN A 5 6.49 -8.48 15.83
N GLN A 6 7.62 -8.86 15.26
CA GLN A 6 8.77 -9.34 16.03
C GLN A 6 9.40 -8.21 16.86
N GLU A 7 9.54 -7.02 16.29
CA GLU A 7 10.14 -5.86 16.96
C GLU A 7 9.10 -5.06 17.76
N ASN A 8 7.82 -5.44 17.67
CA ASN A 8 6.71 -4.67 18.23
C ASN A 8 6.87 -3.18 17.93
N ALA A 9 6.98 -2.84 16.67
CA ALA A 9 7.28 -1.48 16.22
C ALA A 9 6.50 -1.11 14.97
N LEU A 10 6.15 0.17 14.86
CA LEU A 10 5.58 0.76 13.66
C LEU A 10 6.67 1.47 12.86
N TRP A 11 6.79 1.15 11.58
CA TRP A 11 7.70 1.79 10.66
C TRP A 11 6.95 2.77 9.75
N LEU A 12 7.47 3.98 9.63
CA LEU A 12 6.89 5.05 8.83
C LEU A 12 7.92 5.58 7.84
N ALA A 13 7.69 5.37 6.55
CA ALA A 13 8.50 5.95 5.48
C ALA A 13 7.95 7.34 5.11
N THR A 14 8.81 8.36 5.13
CA THR A 14 8.43 9.74 4.82
C THR A 14 9.36 10.35 3.78
N SER A 15 8.78 10.95 2.76
CA SER A 15 9.53 11.68 1.73
C SER A 15 9.86 13.13 2.12
N GLN A 16 9.49 13.55 3.33
CA GLN A 16 9.60 14.94 3.78
C GLN A 16 8.98 15.95 2.79
N SER A 17 9.64 17.09 2.55
CA SER A 17 9.17 18.13 1.66
C SER A 17 9.15 17.70 0.18
N ARG A 18 8.17 18.18 -0.58
CA ARG A 18 8.10 17.99 -2.04
C ARG A 18 9.19 18.75 -2.79
N LYS A 19 9.73 19.82 -2.20
CA LYS A 19 10.78 20.67 -2.81
C LYS A 19 12.15 20.02 -2.76
N LEU A 20 12.36 19.07 -1.84
CA LEU A 20 13.61 18.35 -1.75
C LEU A 20 13.67 17.26 -2.84
N ASP A 21 14.65 17.31 -3.70
CA ASP A 21 14.88 16.29 -4.73
C ASP A 21 15.46 15.00 -4.15
N LYS A 22 16.14 15.12 -3.03
CA LYS A 22 16.83 14.02 -2.34
C LYS A 22 16.44 13.98 -0.88
N GLY A 23 16.67 12.84 -0.27
CA GLY A 23 16.47 12.65 1.15
C GLY A 23 15.06 12.24 1.53
N GLY A 24 14.96 11.79 2.73
CA GLY A 24 13.77 11.32 3.40
C GLY A 24 14.17 10.60 4.66
N VAL A 25 13.21 10.23 5.47
CA VAL A 25 13.46 9.55 6.74
C VAL A 25 12.52 8.37 6.88
N VAL A 26 13.06 7.26 7.35
CA VAL A 26 12.27 6.13 7.84
C VAL A 26 12.33 6.17 9.36
N TYR A 27 11.17 6.35 9.98
CA TYR A 27 11.03 6.38 11.43
C TYR A 27 10.60 5.03 11.97
N ARG A 28 11.19 4.62 13.08
CA ARG A 28 10.66 3.58 13.96
C ARG A 28 9.92 4.27 15.11
N LEU A 29 8.68 3.89 15.33
CA LEU A 29 7.83 4.47 16.36
C LEU A 29 7.51 3.41 17.41
N ASP A 30 7.50 3.86 18.68
CA ASP A 30 6.88 3.09 19.75
C ASP A 30 5.37 2.97 19.48
N PRO A 31 4.79 1.76 19.52
CA PRO A 31 3.40 1.56 19.12
C PRO A 31 2.37 2.06 20.15
N VAL A 32 2.80 2.38 21.38
CA VAL A 32 1.92 2.87 22.44
C VAL A 32 1.96 4.38 22.54
N THR A 33 3.16 4.95 22.61
CA THR A 33 3.39 6.40 22.78
C THR A 33 3.47 7.16 21.46
N LEU A 34 3.76 6.47 20.35
CA LEU A 34 4.11 7.01 19.03
C LEU A 34 5.39 7.84 19.02
N GLU A 35 6.20 7.77 20.07
CA GLU A 35 7.51 8.41 20.11
C GLU A 35 8.45 7.79 19.08
N ILE A 36 9.27 8.63 18.46
CA ILE A 36 10.29 8.20 17.52
C ILE A 36 11.43 7.55 18.31
N THR A 37 11.60 6.25 18.14
CA THR A 37 12.67 5.48 18.78
C THR A 37 13.93 5.36 17.90
N GLN A 38 13.77 5.53 16.58
CA GLN A 38 14.88 5.54 15.64
C GLN A 38 14.51 6.37 14.40
N ALA A 39 15.47 7.10 13.86
CA ALA A 39 15.35 7.84 12.60
C ALA A 39 16.47 7.41 11.66
N ILE A 40 16.11 6.86 10.50
CA ILE A 40 17.06 6.42 9.47
C ILE A 40 16.96 7.39 8.30
N HIS A 41 17.98 8.23 8.18
CA HIS A 41 18.09 9.19 7.09
C HIS A 41 18.47 8.48 5.80
N ASN A 42 17.77 8.82 4.72
CA ASN A 42 17.97 8.23 3.40
C ASN A 42 18.29 9.32 2.38
N ASP A 43 19.19 9.03 1.45
CA ASP A 43 19.47 9.88 0.31
C ASP A 43 18.40 9.82 -0.78
N LEU A 44 17.60 8.75 -0.81
CA LEU A 44 16.44 8.61 -1.70
C LEU A 44 15.14 8.78 -0.91
N LYS A 45 14.10 9.28 -1.57
CA LYS A 45 12.80 9.54 -0.94
C LYS A 45 12.00 8.25 -0.77
N PRO A 46 11.83 7.74 0.47
CA PRO A 46 10.99 6.57 0.73
C PRO A 46 9.50 6.93 0.66
N PHE A 47 8.68 5.98 0.23
CA PHE A 47 7.23 6.14 0.12
C PHE A 47 6.47 4.93 0.68
N GLY A 48 6.07 3.95 -0.15
CA GLY A 48 5.44 2.72 0.30
C GLY A 48 6.43 1.83 1.03
N ALA A 49 5.98 1.11 2.05
CA ALA A 49 6.84 0.24 2.85
C ALA A 49 6.15 -1.09 3.16
N THR A 50 6.92 -2.16 3.19
CA THR A 50 6.50 -3.48 3.69
C THR A 50 7.64 -4.11 4.49
N ILE A 51 7.30 -5.06 5.36
CA ILE A 51 8.30 -5.85 6.08
C ILE A 51 8.18 -7.32 5.70
N ASN A 52 9.31 -7.95 5.42
CA ASN A 52 9.38 -9.39 5.37
C ASN A 52 9.58 -9.93 6.79
N ALA A 53 8.54 -10.54 7.33
CA ALA A 53 8.54 -11.01 8.71
C ALA A 53 9.55 -12.16 8.95
N ALA A 54 9.83 -12.99 7.93
CA ALA A 54 10.77 -14.11 8.06
C ALA A 54 12.23 -13.62 8.15
N THR A 55 12.60 -12.58 7.42
CA THR A 55 13.98 -12.08 7.35
C THR A 55 14.20 -10.80 8.14
N GLN A 56 13.15 -10.24 8.74
CA GLN A 56 13.16 -8.94 9.42
C GLN A 56 13.78 -7.83 8.55
N THR A 57 13.47 -7.87 7.26
CA THR A 57 13.92 -6.87 6.31
C THR A 57 12.75 -5.93 5.99
N LEU A 58 12.95 -4.65 6.25
CA LEU A 58 12.05 -3.59 5.85
C LEU A 58 12.40 -3.13 4.43
N TRP A 59 11.41 -3.12 3.56
CA TRP A 59 11.51 -2.68 2.17
C TRP A 59 10.71 -1.41 1.97
N PHE A 60 11.26 -0.46 1.22
CA PHE A 60 10.52 0.73 0.84
C PHE A 60 10.87 1.19 -0.56
N GLY A 61 9.84 1.66 -1.27
CA GLY A 61 9.97 2.20 -2.62
C GLY A 61 10.53 3.62 -2.60
N ASN A 62 11.47 3.89 -3.50
CA ASN A 62 12.00 5.22 -3.76
C ASN A 62 11.35 5.75 -5.05
N THR A 63 10.16 6.32 -4.89
CA THR A 63 9.25 6.64 -6.00
C THR A 63 9.87 7.51 -7.09
N ILE A 64 10.59 8.58 -6.71
CA ILE A 64 11.19 9.51 -7.68
C ILE A 64 12.36 8.86 -8.43
N ASN A 65 13.05 7.94 -7.77
CA ASN A 65 14.26 7.31 -8.28
C ASN A 65 13.99 5.98 -8.99
N SER A 66 12.72 5.56 -9.06
CA SER A 66 12.34 4.24 -9.62
C SER A 66 13.16 3.09 -9.03
N ALA A 67 13.38 3.13 -7.72
CA ALA A 67 14.24 2.21 -7.00
C ALA A 67 13.53 1.65 -5.76
N VAL A 68 14.10 0.61 -5.17
CA VAL A 68 13.71 0.07 -3.88
C VAL A 68 14.92 -0.05 -2.98
N THR A 69 14.73 0.17 -1.69
CA THR A 69 15.77 0.01 -0.66
C THR A 69 15.31 -1.02 0.37
N ALA A 70 16.23 -1.88 0.76
CA ALA A 70 16.06 -2.85 1.83
C ALA A 70 16.94 -2.48 3.02
N ILE A 71 16.38 -2.48 4.23
CA ILE A 71 17.11 -2.26 5.47
C ILE A 71 16.85 -3.37 6.48
N ASP A 72 17.80 -3.62 7.34
CA ASP A 72 17.60 -4.47 8.50
C ASP A 72 16.68 -3.77 9.50
N ALA A 73 15.53 -4.39 9.83
CA ALA A 73 14.55 -3.77 10.71
C ALA A 73 15.01 -3.68 12.17
N LYS A 74 16.05 -4.41 12.56
CA LYS A 74 16.61 -4.38 13.91
C LYS A 74 17.64 -3.28 14.07
N THR A 75 18.60 -3.20 13.12
CA THR A 75 19.73 -2.27 13.19
C THR A 75 19.49 -0.96 12.46
N GLY A 76 18.67 -0.97 11.42
CA GLY A 76 18.47 0.15 10.50
C GLY A 76 19.51 0.24 9.38
N ASP A 77 20.42 -0.74 9.31
CA ASP A 77 21.47 -0.75 8.29
C ASP A 77 20.89 -1.04 6.89
N VAL A 78 21.38 -0.34 5.89
CA VAL A 78 21.01 -0.57 4.49
C VAL A 78 21.64 -1.90 4.04
N LYS A 79 20.78 -2.87 3.72
CA LYS A 79 21.17 -4.17 3.15
C LYS A 79 21.46 -4.07 1.65
N GLY A 80 20.74 -3.21 0.95
CA GLY A 80 20.95 -2.99 -0.47
C GLY A 80 19.89 -2.10 -1.10
N ARG A 81 20.16 -1.76 -2.36
CA ARG A 81 19.26 -0.97 -3.23
C ARG A 81 19.22 -1.60 -4.61
N LEU A 82 18.09 -1.45 -5.26
CA LEU A 82 17.87 -1.90 -6.62
C LEU A 82 17.15 -0.80 -7.41
N VAL A 83 17.73 -0.37 -8.52
CA VAL A 83 17.04 0.44 -9.52
C VAL A 83 16.14 -0.49 -10.32
N LEU A 84 14.84 -0.17 -10.37
CA LEU A 84 13.80 -0.99 -10.99
C LEU A 84 13.50 -0.56 -12.42
N ASP A 85 13.66 0.71 -12.71
CA ASP A 85 13.47 1.30 -14.05
C ASP A 85 14.60 2.30 -14.34
N GLU A 86 15.50 1.94 -15.23
CA GLU A 86 16.68 2.73 -15.58
C GLU A 86 16.41 3.79 -16.65
N ARG A 87 15.18 3.86 -17.20
CA ARG A 87 14.83 4.85 -18.20
C ARG A 87 15.01 6.25 -17.62
N LYS A 88 15.63 7.13 -18.40
CA LYS A 88 15.77 8.53 -18.01
C LYS A 88 14.45 9.27 -18.22
N ARG A 89 14.07 10.09 -17.24
CA ARG A 89 12.89 10.96 -17.36
C ARG A 89 13.11 12.02 -18.41
N THR A 90 12.20 12.08 -19.39
CA THR A 90 12.12 13.12 -20.39
C THR A 90 10.67 13.66 -20.43
N GLU A 91 10.34 14.52 -21.38
CA GLU A 91 8.96 14.94 -21.62
C GLU A 91 8.08 13.76 -22.07
N GLU A 92 8.63 12.86 -22.87
CA GLU A 92 7.92 11.72 -23.44
C GLU A 92 8.02 10.45 -22.58
N VAL A 93 9.18 10.24 -21.94
CA VAL A 93 9.46 9.04 -21.14
C VAL A 93 9.34 9.35 -19.66
N ARG A 94 8.48 8.60 -18.98
CA ARG A 94 8.32 8.63 -17.52
C ARG A 94 8.62 7.24 -16.96
N PRO A 95 9.71 7.06 -16.22
CA PRO A 95 9.99 5.81 -15.52
C PRO A 95 8.82 5.43 -14.60
N LEU A 96 8.57 4.14 -14.50
CA LEU A 96 7.57 3.62 -13.57
C LEU A 96 7.97 3.93 -12.13
N GLN A 97 6.98 4.21 -11.30
CA GLN A 97 7.19 4.63 -9.92
C GLN A 97 6.78 3.54 -8.95
N PRO A 98 7.68 3.03 -8.09
CA PRO A 98 7.30 2.08 -7.05
C PRO A 98 6.33 2.74 -6.07
N ARG A 99 5.21 2.06 -5.78
CA ARG A 99 4.15 2.56 -4.88
C ARG A 99 3.85 1.60 -3.77
N GLU A 100 3.11 0.53 -4.03
CA GLU A 100 2.78 -0.49 -3.05
C GLU A 100 3.79 -1.63 -3.11
N LEU A 101 4.13 -2.17 -1.94
CA LEU A 101 5.02 -3.31 -1.80
C LEU A 101 4.34 -4.36 -0.93
N VAL A 102 4.45 -5.62 -1.33
CA VAL A 102 4.07 -6.76 -0.48
C VAL A 102 5.19 -7.78 -0.44
N ALA A 103 5.43 -8.34 0.73
CA ALA A 103 6.45 -9.36 0.94
C ALA A 103 5.81 -10.74 1.10
N ASP A 104 6.24 -11.69 0.30
CA ASP A 104 5.98 -13.11 0.53
C ASP A 104 7.08 -13.69 1.41
N SER A 105 6.80 -13.81 2.70
CA SER A 105 7.75 -14.34 3.67
C SER A 105 8.06 -15.83 3.45
N ALA A 106 7.17 -16.58 2.82
CA ALA A 106 7.37 -18.00 2.56
C ALA A 106 8.42 -18.25 1.47
N THR A 107 8.49 -17.38 0.47
CA THR A 107 9.41 -17.50 -0.67
C THR A 107 10.53 -16.45 -0.66
N ASN A 108 10.55 -15.56 0.34
CA ASN A 108 11.43 -14.39 0.41
C ASN A 108 11.38 -13.57 -0.89
N THR A 109 10.19 -13.31 -1.39
CA THR A 109 9.96 -12.56 -2.63
C THR A 109 9.22 -11.26 -2.33
N ILE A 110 9.65 -10.17 -2.96
CA ILE A 110 9.02 -8.86 -2.82
C ILE A 110 8.36 -8.49 -4.14
N TYR A 111 7.06 -8.23 -4.10
CA TYR A 111 6.29 -7.71 -5.22
C TYR A 111 6.11 -6.22 -5.07
N ILE A 112 6.39 -5.45 -6.11
CA ILE A 112 6.39 -3.99 -6.08
C ILE A 112 5.60 -3.47 -7.28
N SER A 113 4.55 -2.68 -7.03
CA SER A 113 3.82 -2.02 -8.11
C SER A 113 4.68 -0.92 -8.73
N GLY A 114 4.90 -1.01 -10.03
CA GLY A 114 5.53 0.01 -10.87
C GLY A 114 4.46 0.80 -11.60
N VAL A 115 4.12 1.97 -11.06
CA VAL A 115 2.95 2.74 -11.48
C VAL A 115 3.28 3.71 -12.59
N GLY A 116 2.51 3.64 -13.67
CA GLY A 116 2.62 4.51 -14.82
C GLY A 116 1.40 4.45 -15.73
N LYS A 117 1.53 4.98 -16.93
CA LYS A 117 0.48 4.90 -17.96
C LYS A 117 0.22 3.44 -18.35
N GLU A 118 1.29 2.66 -18.44
CA GLU A 118 1.30 1.21 -18.59
C GLU A 118 2.10 0.68 -17.42
N SER A 119 1.40 0.17 -16.41
CA SER A 119 2.03 -0.29 -15.17
C SER A 119 2.55 -1.72 -15.30
N ALA A 120 3.46 -2.08 -14.40
CA ALA A 120 4.00 -3.41 -14.25
C ALA A 120 4.18 -3.74 -12.77
N ILE A 121 4.46 -5.01 -12.46
CA ILE A 121 4.84 -5.44 -11.12
C ILE A 121 6.24 -6.04 -11.19
N TRP A 122 7.17 -5.47 -10.44
CA TRP A 122 8.50 -6.04 -10.28
C TRP A 122 8.49 -7.12 -9.22
N VAL A 123 9.16 -8.22 -9.53
CA VAL A 123 9.35 -9.37 -8.64
C VAL A 123 10.82 -9.41 -8.25
N VAL A 124 11.10 -9.14 -6.99
CA VAL A 124 12.45 -9.00 -6.46
C VAL A 124 12.77 -10.15 -5.51
N ASP A 125 13.95 -10.71 -5.66
CA ASP A 125 14.49 -11.71 -4.74
C ASP A 125 14.94 -11.01 -3.45
N GLY A 126 14.38 -11.44 -2.32
CA GLY A 126 14.61 -10.78 -1.03
C GLY A 126 15.96 -11.08 -0.41
N GLU A 127 16.66 -12.13 -0.86
CA GLU A 127 18.00 -12.47 -0.38
C GLU A 127 19.08 -11.72 -1.14
N THR A 128 19.00 -11.76 -2.47
CA THR A 128 20.03 -11.19 -3.34
C THR A 128 19.78 -9.73 -3.71
N ILE A 129 18.59 -9.21 -3.42
CA ILE A 129 18.13 -7.85 -3.80
C ILE A 129 18.28 -7.63 -5.32
N LYS A 130 17.87 -8.62 -6.10
CA LYS A 130 17.90 -8.59 -7.56
C LYS A 130 16.52 -8.77 -8.15
N LEU A 131 16.30 -8.18 -9.30
CA LEU A 131 15.08 -8.39 -10.08
C LEU A 131 15.06 -9.84 -10.60
N LYS A 132 14.01 -10.60 -10.26
CA LYS A 132 13.74 -11.93 -10.77
C LYS A 132 13.03 -11.87 -12.11
N THR A 133 11.99 -11.06 -12.19
CA THR A 133 11.19 -10.86 -13.39
C THR A 133 10.31 -9.61 -13.24
N THR A 134 9.68 -9.21 -14.34
CA THR A 134 8.68 -8.16 -14.38
C THR A 134 7.38 -8.73 -14.95
N ILE A 135 6.26 -8.47 -14.28
CA ILE A 135 4.92 -8.82 -14.75
C ILE A 135 4.38 -7.58 -15.45
N GLU A 136 4.39 -7.62 -16.76
CA GLU A 136 3.96 -6.52 -17.62
C GLU A 136 2.42 -6.45 -17.76
N ASN A 137 1.93 -5.35 -18.33
CA ASN A 137 0.53 -5.18 -18.72
C ASN A 137 -0.47 -5.24 -17.54
N THR A 138 -0.13 -4.62 -16.42
CA THR A 138 -1.08 -4.51 -15.30
C THR A 138 -2.03 -3.31 -15.41
N GLY A 139 -2.05 -2.63 -16.56
CA GLY A 139 -2.97 -1.54 -16.88
C GLY A 139 -2.50 -0.17 -16.40
N LYS A 140 -3.36 0.81 -16.54
CA LYS A 140 -3.08 2.20 -16.18
C LYS A 140 -3.10 2.39 -14.66
N MET A 141 -2.03 2.96 -14.11
CA MET A 141 -1.97 3.32 -12.69
C MET A 141 -2.29 2.15 -11.74
N SER A 142 -1.77 0.96 -12.02
CA SER A 142 -1.91 -0.21 -11.14
C SER A 142 -1.11 0.03 -9.87
N THR A 143 -1.80 0.37 -8.77
CA THR A 143 -1.17 0.87 -7.53
C THR A 143 -1.21 -0.16 -6.41
N GLY A 144 -2.41 -0.59 -6.01
CA GLY A 144 -2.61 -1.50 -4.89
C GLY A 144 -2.14 -2.93 -5.20
N LEU A 145 -1.53 -3.56 -4.21
CA LEU A 145 -1.15 -4.98 -4.24
C LEU A 145 -1.67 -5.67 -3.00
N ALA A 146 -2.17 -6.90 -3.15
CA ALA A 146 -2.52 -7.76 -2.03
C ALA A 146 -2.16 -9.21 -2.33
N LEU A 147 -1.53 -9.88 -1.37
CA LEU A 147 -0.97 -11.22 -1.53
C LEU A 147 -1.71 -12.24 -0.67
N ASP A 148 -2.17 -13.31 -1.27
CA ASP A 148 -2.49 -14.57 -0.61
C ASP A 148 -1.36 -15.58 -0.87
N SER A 149 -0.37 -15.58 0.02
CA SER A 149 0.82 -16.43 -0.11
C SER A 149 0.45 -17.91 -0.09
N LYS A 150 -0.55 -18.31 0.71
CA LYS A 150 -0.99 -19.69 0.82
C LYS A 150 -1.66 -20.19 -0.46
N ALA A 151 -2.46 -19.36 -1.09
CA ALA A 151 -3.09 -19.68 -2.37
C ALA A 151 -2.17 -19.44 -3.57
N GLN A 152 -0.99 -18.87 -3.36
CA GLN A 152 -0.06 -18.41 -4.41
C GLN A 152 -0.75 -17.43 -5.38
N ARG A 153 -1.46 -16.44 -4.84
CA ARG A 153 -2.17 -15.44 -5.63
C ARG A 153 -1.79 -14.03 -5.20
N LEU A 154 -1.44 -13.23 -6.17
CA LEU A 154 -1.26 -11.79 -6.04
C LEU A 154 -2.39 -11.10 -6.79
N TYR A 155 -2.96 -10.09 -6.19
CA TYR A 155 -4.05 -9.30 -6.75
C TYR A 155 -3.63 -7.85 -6.88
N THR A 156 -4.08 -7.22 -7.96
CA THR A 156 -3.93 -5.78 -8.17
C THR A 156 -5.17 -5.18 -8.82
N THR A 157 -5.29 -3.88 -8.69
CA THR A 157 -6.35 -3.08 -9.31
C THR A 157 -5.74 -1.86 -10.00
N ASN A 158 -6.49 -1.20 -10.87
CA ASN A 158 -5.96 -0.12 -11.70
C ASN A 158 -7.01 0.96 -12.03
N ALA A 159 -6.58 1.98 -12.77
CA ALA A 159 -7.44 3.07 -13.23
C ALA A 159 -8.22 2.74 -14.52
N ASP A 160 -8.06 1.54 -15.06
CA ASP A 160 -8.90 1.02 -16.15
C ASP A 160 -10.16 0.32 -15.61
N GLY A 161 -10.32 0.28 -14.28
CA GLY A 161 -11.47 -0.33 -13.62
C GLY A 161 -11.38 -1.85 -13.51
N GLU A 162 -10.17 -2.40 -13.45
CA GLU A 162 -9.93 -3.84 -13.49
C GLU A 162 -9.48 -4.41 -12.15
N PHE A 163 -9.87 -5.66 -11.92
CA PHE A 163 -9.34 -6.55 -10.90
C PHE A 163 -8.52 -7.65 -11.59
N ILE A 164 -7.25 -7.74 -11.26
CA ILE A 164 -6.29 -8.63 -11.91
C ILE A 164 -5.79 -9.65 -10.90
N THR A 165 -5.84 -10.93 -11.29
CA THR A 165 -5.33 -12.06 -10.51
C THR A 165 -4.06 -12.59 -11.17
N ILE A 166 -3.02 -12.76 -10.37
CA ILE A 166 -1.68 -13.19 -10.80
C ILE A 166 -1.31 -14.46 -10.03
N ASP A 167 -0.75 -15.43 -10.72
CA ASP A 167 -0.14 -16.61 -10.11
C ASP A 167 1.30 -16.32 -9.72
N THR A 168 1.63 -16.45 -8.42
CA THR A 168 2.97 -16.15 -7.93
C THR A 168 4.01 -17.23 -8.18
N ALA A 169 3.56 -18.46 -8.50
CA ALA A 169 4.48 -19.54 -8.86
C ALA A 169 5.06 -19.33 -10.27
N SER A 170 4.23 -18.90 -11.21
CA SER A 170 4.63 -18.63 -12.60
C SER A 170 4.87 -17.17 -12.92
N ASN A 171 4.48 -16.26 -12.03
CA ASN A 171 4.47 -14.80 -12.25
C ASN A 171 3.69 -14.38 -13.50
N LYS A 172 2.55 -15.03 -13.74
CA LYS A 172 1.69 -14.77 -14.90
C LYS A 172 0.32 -14.26 -14.47
N ILE A 173 -0.25 -13.36 -15.26
CA ILE A 173 -1.64 -12.94 -15.12
C ILE A 173 -2.54 -14.12 -15.48
N LEU A 174 -3.39 -14.54 -14.53
CA LEU A 174 -4.38 -15.61 -14.72
C LEU A 174 -5.70 -15.07 -15.24
N SER A 175 -6.13 -13.93 -14.72
CA SER A 175 -7.38 -13.32 -15.13
C SER A 175 -7.32 -11.80 -15.00
N ARG A 176 -8.12 -11.15 -15.81
CA ARG A 176 -8.36 -9.71 -15.82
C ARG A 176 -9.84 -9.49 -15.97
N LYS A 177 -10.44 -8.80 -15.03
CA LYS A 177 -11.87 -8.55 -15.03
C LYS A 177 -12.17 -7.08 -14.81
N LYS A 178 -12.87 -6.45 -15.75
CA LYS A 178 -13.46 -5.13 -15.54
C LYS A 178 -14.61 -5.27 -14.55
N LEU A 179 -14.55 -4.52 -13.45
CA LEU A 179 -15.51 -4.66 -12.36
C LEU A 179 -16.82 -3.91 -12.63
N LEU A 180 -16.73 -2.71 -13.19
CA LEU A 180 -17.88 -1.86 -13.47
C LEU A 180 -17.87 -1.41 -14.94
N ASP A 181 -19.04 -1.40 -15.55
CA ASP A 181 -19.30 -0.88 -16.89
C ASP A 181 -20.53 0.05 -16.84
N ASP A 182 -20.41 1.12 -16.04
CA ASP A 182 -21.47 2.08 -15.76
C ASP A 182 -21.24 3.44 -16.44
N GLY A 183 -20.24 3.52 -17.32
CA GLY A 183 -19.89 4.72 -18.07
C GLY A 183 -19.17 5.79 -17.24
N LYS A 184 -18.82 5.50 -15.98
CA LYS A 184 -18.08 6.41 -15.10
C LYS A 184 -16.59 6.15 -15.10
N GLU A 185 -15.83 7.15 -14.69
CA GLU A 185 -14.40 7.00 -14.42
C GLU A 185 -14.22 6.36 -13.05
N HIS A 186 -13.46 5.27 -13.00
CA HIS A 186 -13.06 4.58 -11.79
C HIS A 186 -11.54 4.61 -11.65
N PHE A 187 -11.05 4.73 -10.42
CA PHE A 187 -9.67 4.46 -10.09
C PHE A 187 -9.61 3.59 -8.84
N PHE A 188 -9.57 2.29 -9.07
CA PHE A 188 -9.41 1.32 -7.99
C PHE A 188 -7.96 1.35 -7.50
N ILE A 189 -7.74 2.15 -6.45
CA ILE A 189 -6.41 2.56 -6.04
C ILE A 189 -5.73 1.58 -5.08
N ASN A 190 -6.49 0.98 -4.17
CA ASN A 190 -5.97 0.02 -3.19
C ASN A 190 -6.95 -1.11 -2.92
N LEU A 191 -6.43 -2.21 -2.40
CA LEU A 191 -7.22 -3.36 -1.98
C LEU A 191 -6.62 -4.03 -0.75
N SER A 192 -7.48 -4.73 0.00
CA SER A 192 -7.09 -5.55 1.15
C SER A 192 -7.87 -6.86 1.14
N LEU A 193 -7.22 -7.96 1.51
CA LEU A 193 -7.80 -9.31 1.44
C LEU A 193 -8.36 -9.77 2.77
N ASP A 194 -9.52 -10.38 2.72
CA ASP A 194 -9.96 -11.42 3.63
C ASP A 194 -9.74 -12.77 2.94
N THR A 195 -8.58 -13.36 3.16
CA THR A 195 -8.20 -14.62 2.51
C THR A 195 -9.09 -15.79 2.95
N ALA A 196 -9.52 -15.81 4.20
CA ALA A 196 -10.42 -16.85 4.73
C ALA A 196 -11.82 -16.75 4.13
N GLY A 197 -12.33 -15.54 3.92
CA GLY A 197 -13.62 -15.27 3.28
C GLY A 197 -13.57 -15.23 1.75
N HIS A 198 -12.42 -15.41 1.13
CA HIS A 198 -12.19 -15.32 -0.32
C HIS A 198 -12.70 -14.02 -0.94
N ARG A 199 -12.41 -12.89 -0.30
CA ARG A 199 -12.87 -11.59 -0.78
C ARG A 199 -11.81 -10.51 -0.65
N ALA A 200 -11.92 -9.50 -1.52
CA ALA A 200 -11.11 -8.30 -1.51
C ALA A 200 -12.01 -7.08 -1.29
N PHE A 201 -11.60 -6.19 -0.40
CA PHE A 201 -12.15 -4.86 -0.25
C PHE A 201 -11.34 -3.92 -1.13
N ILE A 202 -11.99 -3.17 -2.02
CA ILE A 202 -11.35 -2.34 -3.04
C ILE A 202 -11.82 -0.90 -2.87
N THR A 203 -10.89 0.03 -2.75
CA THR A 203 -11.16 1.47 -2.68
C THR A 203 -11.17 2.10 -4.06
N ASP A 204 -12.10 3.01 -4.27
CA ASP A 204 -12.17 3.86 -5.45
C ASP A 204 -11.96 5.33 -5.07
N SER A 205 -10.96 5.96 -5.68
CA SER A 205 -10.64 7.37 -5.45
C SER A 205 -11.49 8.34 -6.28
N LYS A 206 -12.34 7.83 -7.18
CA LYS A 206 -13.19 8.58 -8.09
C LYS A 206 -14.69 8.46 -7.80
N ALA A 207 -15.09 7.38 -7.12
CA ALA A 207 -16.48 7.12 -6.78
C ALA A 207 -16.68 7.10 -5.26
N THR A 208 -17.96 7.19 -4.85
CA THR A 208 -18.37 7.20 -3.43
C THR A 208 -18.81 5.83 -2.97
N GLU A 209 -18.01 4.82 -3.30
CA GLU A 209 -18.25 3.44 -2.91
C GLU A 209 -16.96 2.67 -2.67
N VAL A 210 -17.05 1.66 -1.81
CA VAL A 210 -16.04 0.61 -1.64
C VAL A 210 -16.63 -0.68 -2.19
N LEU A 211 -15.88 -1.38 -3.06
CA LEU A 211 -16.33 -2.66 -3.61
C LEU A 211 -15.85 -3.81 -2.75
N VAL A 212 -16.67 -4.85 -2.66
CA VAL A 212 -16.27 -6.15 -2.15
C VAL A 212 -16.37 -7.15 -3.30
N VAL A 213 -15.26 -7.84 -3.58
CA VAL A 213 -15.11 -8.72 -4.75
C VAL A 213 -14.71 -10.12 -4.30
N ASP A 214 -15.34 -11.15 -4.86
CA ASP A 214 -14.94 -12.55 -4.69
C ASP A 214 -13.61 -12.78 -5.42
N THR A 215 -12.56 -13.16 -4.68
CA THR A 215 -11.21 -13.35 -5.23
C THR A 215 -11.08 -14.56 -6.15
N ARG A 216 -12.04 -15.50 -6.11
CA ARG A 216 -12.02 -16.72 -6.93
C ARG A 216 -12.47 -16.48 -8.38
N ASN A 217 -13.35 -15.48 -8.58
CA ASN A 217 -13.98 -15.26 -9.88
C ASN A 217 -14.10 -13.76 -10.26
N GLY A 218 -13.74 -12.84 -9.35
CA GLY A 218 -13.83 -11.40 -9.56
C GLY A 218 -15.26 -10.84 -9.58
N ASN A 219 -16.25 -11.56 -9.08
CA ASN A 219 -17.62 -11.05 -9.01
C ASN A 219 -17.77 -10.07 -7.85
N ILE A 220 -18.52 -8.99 -8.07
CA ILE A 220 -18.85 -8.04 -7.02
C ILE A 220 -19.84 -8.71 -6.06
N LEU A 221 -19.47 -8.78 -4.79
CA LEU A 221 -20.31 -9.29 -3.70
C LEU A 221 -21.13 -8.17 -3.05
N ALA A 222 -20.56 -6.97 -2.96
CA ALA A 222 -21.23 -5.80 -2.40
C ALA A 222 -20.63 -4.49 -2.92
N LYS A 223 -21.46 -3.45 -2.89
CA LYS A 223 -21.09 -2.04 -3.06
C LYS A 223 -21.48 -1.30 -1.80
N ILE A 224 -20.49 -0.73 -1.12
CA ILE A 224 -20.67 -0.08 0.17
C ILE A 224 -20.58 1.42 -0.03
N ALA A 225 -21.67 2.14 0.23
CA ALA A 225 -21.68 3.60 0.14
C ALA A 225 -20.74 4.21 1.17
N ALA A 226 -19.74 4.95 0.69
CA ALA A 226 -18.74 5.63 1.49
C ALA A 226 -18.13 6.77 0.66
N PRO A 227 -17.56 7.82 1.27
CA PRO A 227 -16.85 8.85 0.50
C PRO A 227 -15.71 8.27 -0.34
N ALA A 228 -15.27 9.00 -1.37
CA ALA A 228 -14.12 8.61 -2.18
C ALA A 228 -12.93 8.20 -1.28
N SER A 229 -12.34 7.06 -1.57
CA SER A 229 -11.48 6.36 -0.63
C SER A 229 -10.07 6.12 -1.17
N LEU A 230 -9.11 5.98 -0.26
CA LEU A 230 -7.69 5.82 -0.60
C LEU A 230 -7.13 4.48 -0.13
N ALA A 231 -6.97 4.29 1.17
CA ALA A 231 -6.44 3.06 1.73
C ALA A 231 -7.56 2.20 2.33
N VAL A 232 -7.35 0.90 2.30
CA VAL A 232 -8.21 -0.07 2.98
C VAL A 232 -7.35 -1.12 3.65
N LEU A 233 -7.78 -1.57 4.84
CA LEU A 233 -7.11 -2.63 5.60
C LEU A 233 -8.14 -3.52 6.29
N TYR A 234 -8.14 -4.80 5.96
CA TYR A 234 -9.00 -5.79 6.61
C TYR A 234 -8.36 -6.30 7.91
N ASN A 235 -9.16 -6.41 8.95
CA ASN A 235 -8.80 -6.94 10.26
C ASN A 235 -9.49 -8.30 10.49
N PRO A 236 -8.77 -9.41 10.38
CA PRO A 236 -9.37 -10.74 10.55
C PRO A 236 -9.80 -11.02 11.99
N THR A 237 -9.18 -10.38 12.99
CA THR A 237 -9.53 -10.57 14.41
C THR A 237 -10.92 -10.03 14.73
N ARG A 238 -11.31 -8.92 14.09
CA ARG A 238 -12.58 -8.24 14.32
C ARG A 238 -13.60 -8.45 13.21
N ASN A 239 -13.18 -9.03 12.09
CA ASN A 239 -13.96 -9.12 10.86
C ASN A 239 -14.48 -7.74 10.41
N GLU A 240 -13.58 -6.77 10.38
CA GLU A 240 -13.83 -5.38 10.00
C GLU A 240 -12.86 -4.94 8.91
N ALA A 241 -13.27 -4.01 8.05
CA ALA A 241 -12.39 -3.31 7.14
C ALA A 241 -12.35 -1.81 7.49
N TYR A 242 -11.16 -1.23 7.52
CA TYR A 242 -10.94 0.19 7.77
C TYR A 242 -10.60 0.89 6.47
N VAL A 243 -11.21 2.03 6.23
CA VAL A 243 -11.09 2.76 4.96
C VAL A 243 -10.82 4.23 5.21
N THR A 244 -9.76 4.76 4.61
CA THR A 244 -9.45 6.19 4.70
C THR A 244 -10.16 6.98 3.60
N HIS A 245 -10.77 8.11 4.00
CA HIS A 245 -11.44 9.07 3.13
C HIS A 245 -10.70 10.40 3.20
N ARG A 246 -9.70 10.54 2.33
CA ARG A 246 -8.72 11.62 2.42
C ARG A 246 -9.34 13.00 2.41
N GLN A 247 -10.24 13.28 1.48
CA GLN A 247 -10.86 14.59 1.34
C GLN A 247 -11.90 14.86 2.43
N ALA A 248 -12.54 13.82 2.93
CA ALA A 248 -13.50 13.93 4.03
C ALA A 248 -12.83 14.06 5.41
N GLY A 249 -11.53 13.74 5.52
CA GLY A 249 -10.82 13.74 6.80
C GLY A 249 -11.33 12.67 7.76
N GLN A 250 -11.62 11.47 7.25
CA GLN A 250 -12.28 10.42 8.03
C GLN A 250 -11.71 9.03 7.76
N VAL A 251 -11.90 8.15 8.74
CA VAL A 251 -11.69 6.70 8.61
C VAL A 251 -13.01 5.99 8.95
N SER A 252 -13.53 5.23 7.99
CA SER A 252 -14.71 4.39 8.20
C SER A 252 -14.34 3.00 8.67
N VAL A 253 -15.17 2.44 9.54
CA VAL A 253 -15.17 1.03 9.97
C VAL A 253 -16.34 0.34 9.27
N ILE A 254 -16.03 -0.66 8.48
CA ILE A 254 -17.00 -1.48 7.77
C ILE A 254 -17.08 -2.84 8.46
N ASP A 255 -18.27 -3.23 8.89
CA ASP A 255 -18.54 -4.61 9.32
C ASP A 255 -18.49 -5.52 8.10
N ALA A 256 -17.53 -6.45 8.07
CA ALA A 256 -17.31 -7.30 6.91
C ALA A 256 -18.34 -8.45 6.78
N LYS A 257 -19.25 -8.62 7.73
CA LYS A 257 -20.36 -9.57 7.65
C LYS A 257 -21.59 -8.93 6.99
N THR A 258 -21.91 -7.69 7.37
CA THR A 258 -23.10 -6.99 6.93
C THR A 258 -22.84 -6.02 5.77
N TYR A 259 -21.56 -5.68 5.52
CA TYR A 259 -21.10 -4.67 4.57
C TYR A 259 -21.63 -3.26 4.85
N ASN A 260 -21.92 -2.96 6.12
CA ASN A 260 -22.34 -1.64 6.54
C ASN A 260 -21.18 -0.86 7.17
N VAL A 261 -21.16 0.45 6.96
CA VAL A 261 -20.34 1.36 7.75
C VAL A 261 -20.97 1.44 9.14
N VAL A 262 -20.25 0.95 10.15
CA VAL A 262 -20.75 0.87 11.53
C VAL A 262 -20.18 1.95 12.44
N LYS A 263 -19.08 2.57 12.03
CA LYS A 263 -18.42 3.65 12.77
C LYS A 263 -17.59 4.51 11.84
N THR A 264 -17.41 5.77 12.20
CA THR A 264 -16.51 6.70 11.52
C THR A 264 -15.70 7.45 12.56
N PHE A 265 -14.41 7.62 12.31
CA PHE A 265 -13.50 8.45 13.10
C PHE A 265 -13.08 9.66 12.28
N ASP A 266 -13.18 10.83 12.85
CA ASP A 266 -12.61 12.05 12.26
C ASP A 266 -11.09 12.06 12.45
N THR A 267 -10.38 12.61 11.48
CA THR A 267 -8.93 12.80 11.53
C THR A 267 -8.59 14.28 11.44
N PRO A 268 -7.44 14.73 11.99
CA PRO A 268 -7.08 16.15 11.97
C PRO A 268 -6.98 16.75 10.56
N THR A 269 -6.51 15.96 9.59
CA THR A 269 -6.38 16.34 8.17
C THR A 269 -6.56 15.13 7.27
N TYR A 270 -5.70 14.91 6.28
CA TYR A 270 -5.83 13.90 5.24
C TYR A 270 -5.36 12.50 5.68
N PRO A 271 -6.23 11.59 6.10
CA PRO A 271 -5.83 10.22 6.40
C PRO A 271 -5.31 9.55 5.13
N ASN A 272 -4.20 8.82 5.25
CA ASN A 272 -3.47 8.33 4.09
C ASN A 272 -3.28 6.81 4.11
N SER A 273 -2.42 6.28 4.97
CA SER A 273 -2.14 4.84 5.06
C SER A 273 -2.54 4.27 6.40
N LEU A 274 -2.73 2.97 6.43
CA LEU A 274 -3.21 2.21 7.59
C LEU A 274 -2.20 1.13 7.98
N ALA A 275 -2.12 0.84 9.26
CA ALA A 275 -1.47 -0.34 9.80
C ALA A 275 -2.23 -0.84 11.03
N LEU A 276 -2.14 -2.15 11.33
CA LEU A 276 -2.75 -2.76 12.51
C LEU A 276 -1.68 -3.31 13.44
N SER A 277 -1.93 -3.23 14.75
CA SER A 277 -1.19 -4.01 15.73
C SER A 277 -1.39 -5.50 15.49
N ALA A 278 -0.44 -6.32 15.96
CA ALA A 278 -0.49 -7.78 15.77
C ALA A 278 -1.77 -8.44 16.34
N ASP A 279 -2.29 -7.89 17.42
CA ASP A 279 -3.51 -8.38 18.06
C ASP A 279 -4.82 -7.86 17.44
N GLY A 280 -4.70 -6.99 16.43
CA GLY A 280 -5.84 -6.38 15.74
C GLY A 280 -6.66 -5.40 16.58
N LYS A 281 -6.15 -4.94 17.73
CA LYS A 281 -6.89 -4.04 18.63
C LYS A 281 -6.54 -2.57 18.48
N THR A 282 -5.49 -2.26 17.71
CA THR A 282 -5.05 -0.88 17.48
C THR A 282 -4.87 -0.64 15.99
N LEU A 283 -5.52 0.41 15.50
CA LEU A 283 -5.34 0.93 14.15
C LEU A 283 -4.43 2.16 14.19
N TYR A 284 -3.41 2.16 13.36
CA TYR A 284 -2.55 3.31 13.12
C TYR A 284 -2.92 3.92 11.78
N VAL A 285 -3.04 5.24 11.75
CA VAL A 285 -3.38 6.01 10.55
C VAL A 285 -2.34 7.10 10.36
N SER A 286 -1.65 7.12 9.22
CA SER A 286 -0.82 8.27 8.86
C SER A 286 -1.71 9.38 8.33
N VAL A 287 -1.46 10.60 8.78
CA VAL A 287 -2.26 11.79 8.46
C VAL A 287 -1.37 12.80 7.78
N LYS A 288 -1.68 13.10 6.53
CA LYS A 288 -0.97 14.08 5.71
C LYS A 288 -1.49 15.48 5.96
N GLN A 289 -0.58 16.45 6.05
CA GLN A 289 -0.95 17.86 6.08
C GLN A 289 -1.32 18.37 4.68
N LYS A 290 -2.15 19.43 4.64
CA LYS A 290 -2.47 20.08 3.37
C LYS A 290 -1.23 20.74 2.78
N SER A 291 -0.90 20.37 1.57
CA SER A 291 0.19 20.98 0.81
C SER A 291 -0.13 20.99 -0.69
N THR A 292 0.32 22.02 -1.39
CA THR A 292 0.24 22.14 -2.84
C THR A 292 1.65 22.17 -3.43
N ARG A 293 1.77 22.33 -4.75
CA ARG A 293 3.07 22.57 -5.39
C ARG A 293 3.66 23.94 -5.00
N GLU A 294 2.79 24.91 -4.69
CA GLU A 294 3.14 26.30 -4.43
C GLU A 294 3.30 26.55 -2.94
N GLN A 295 2.54 25.82 -2.09
CA GLN A 295 2.53 26.00 -0.65
C GLN A 295 2.83 24.68 0.06
N GLU A 296 3.92 24.65 0.80
CA GLU A 296 4.25 23.54 1.69
C GLU A 296 3.36 23.55 2.94
N ALA A 297 3.22 22.38 3.55
CA ALA A 297 2.59 22.27 4.84
C ALA A 297 3.38 23.06 5.91
N THR A 298 2.68 23.74 6.78
CA THR A 298 3.27 24.50 7.90
C THR A 298 3.58 23.64 9.11
N GLN A 299 3.03 22.40 9.12
CA GLN A 299 3.24 21.42 10.17
C GLN A 299 3.67 20.09 9.56
N PRO A 300 4.39 19.23 10.29
CA PRO A 300 4.74 17.89 9.83
C PRO A 300 3.48 17.01 9.70
N ASP A 301 3.60 15.95 8.91
CA ASP A 301 2.62 14.87 8.87
C ASP A 301 2.57 14.15 10.21
N ASP A 302 1.42 13.59 10.56
CA ASP A 302 1.18 12.92 11.84
C ASP A 302 0.90 11.43 11.68
N VAL A 303 0.97 10.72 12.79
CA VAL A 303 0.40 9.38 12.95
C VAL A 303 -0.58 9.43 14.13
N ILE A 304 -1.79 8.94 13.92
CA ILE A 304 -2.76 8.77 14.99
C ILE A 304 -2.95 7.29 15.32
N ARG A 305 -3.26 7.03 16.57
CA ARG A 305 -3.51 5.71 17.13
C ARG A 305 -4.98 5.63 17.58
N ILE A 306 -5.71 4.65 17.07
CA ILE A 306 -7.12 4.41 17.35
C ILE A 306 -7.24 3.06 18.06
N ALA A 307 -7.79 3.06 19.27
CA ALA A 307 -8.21 1.83 19.94
C ALA A 307 -9.52 1.33 19.30
N LEU A 308 -9.54 0.08 18.88
CA LEU A 308 -10.63 -0.58 18.18
C LEU A 308 -11.59 -1.31 19.10
#